data_cc09b5270c4b315dc8a97aeac49523dc
#
_entry.id   cc09b5270c4b315dc8a97aeac49523dc
#
_cell.length_a   1.000
_cell.length_b   1.000
_cell.length_c   1.000
_cell.angle_alpha   90.00
_cell.angle_beta   90.00
_cell.angle_gamma   90.00
#
_symmetry.space_group_name_H-M   'P 1'
#
loop_
_entity.id
_entity.type
_entity.pdbx_description
1 polymer ?
#
loop_
_entity_poly.entity_id
_entity_poly.type
_entity_poly.pdbx_seq_one_letter_code
_entity_poly.pdbx_strand_id
1 'polypeptide(L)'
;MAFVFNQDGKVLMPCHPAKARILLKKKLAKVVKTFPFTIKLNYQIEDPKFQDVTISIDPGKTIGISITTKYRTLFECQLEQRTDIPKLLEARRNARRTRRNRLRYRPSRWQNRKRIYRKQKDGWVPPSIQTSLLTYINIVKFFNKYVNINKVRYEYNTFDIQKLKDPNIQGIQYQQGNLYQEENVKFYVRKRDKYTCQRCKKSLKDLKKNNIQLQVHHIKPKSQGGTDVPENLVTLCEHCHK
;
A
#
# COMPACT_ATOMS: atom_id res chain seq x y z
N MET A 1 22.33 5.26 -6.21
CA MET A 1 22.90 6.36 -6.99
C MET A 1 22.97 7.63 -6.17
N ALA A 2 23.75 8.64 -6.60
CA ALA A 2 23.74 9.99 -6.03
C ALA A 2 22.95 10.92 -6.95
N PHE A 3 22.00 11.66 -6.40
CA PHE A 3 21.27 12.70 -7.14
C PHE A 3 22.17 13.92 -7.32
N VAL A 4 22.04 14.60 -8.43
CA VAL A 4 22.95 15.69 -8.81
C VAL A 4 22.16 16.94 -9.18
N PHE A 5 22.54 18.05 -8.60
CA PHE A 5 22.06 19.36 -8.99
C PHE A 5 23.18 20.14 -9.70
N ASN A 6 22.80 20.89 -10.71
CA ASN A 6 23.66 21.83 -11.36
C ASN A 6 23.95 23.04 -10.45
N GLN A 7 24.86 23.92 -10.84
CA GLN A 7 25.19 25.13 -10.09
C GLN A 7 23.96 26.05 -9.92
N ASP A 8 23.10 26.13 -10.90
CA ASP A 8 21.84 26.91 -10.86
C ASP A 8 20.69 26.22 -10.07
N GLY A 9 20.93 25.00 -9.55
CA GLY A 9 19.94 24.20 -8.83
C GLY A 9 19.03 23.35 -9.70
N LYS A 10 19.19 23.35 -11.02
CA LYS A 10 18.46 22.44 -11.92
C LYS A 10 18.87 21.00 -11.67
N VAL A 11 17.91 20.12 -11.82
CA VAL A 11 18.08 18.66 -11.63
C VAL A 11 18.85 18.09 -12.82
N LEU A 12 19.85 17.25 -12.53
CA LEU A 12 20.63 16.51 -13.50
C LEU A 12 20.38 15.00 -13.34
N MET A 13 20.86 14.22 -14.32
CA MET A 13 20.83 12.76 -14.19
C MET A 13 21.68 12.28 -13.02
N PRO A 14 21.16 11.34 -12.20
CA PRO A 14 21.92 10.76 -11.09
C PRO A 14 23.20 10.09 -11.55
N CYS A 15 24.26 10.22 -10.77
CA CYS A 15 25.55 9.62 -11.06
C CYS A 15 25.86 8.42 -10.15
N HIS A 16 26.84 7.61 -10.59
CA HIS A 16 27.34 6.52 -9.77
C HIS A 16 28.01 7.05 -8.49
N PRO A 17 27.86 6.37 -7.33
CA PRO A 17 28.46 6.83 -6.06
C PRO A 17 29.98 7.07 -6.12
N ALA A 18 30.72 6.28 -6.90
CA ALA A 18 32.14 6.49 -7.08
C ALA A 18 32.45 7.84 -7.74
N LYS A 19 31.68 8.23 -8.78
CA LYS A 19 31.80 9.53 -9.43
C LYS A 19 31.49 10.67 -8.46
N ALA A 20 30.46 10.52 -7.64
CA ALA A 20 30.09 11.49 -6.61
C ALA A 20 31.24 11.70 -5.61
N ARG A 21 31.92 10.62 -5.14
CA ARG A 21 33.07 10.71 -4.24
C ARG A 21 34.26 11.45 -4.87
N ILE A 22 34.53 11.16 -6.15
CA ILE A 22 35.63 11.87 -6.88
C ILE A 22 35.33 13.36 -6.99
N LEU A 23 34.08 13.73 -7.32
CA LEU A 23 33.67 15.14 -7.42
C LEU A 23 33.80 15.86 -6.08
N LEU A 24 33.39 15.20 -4.99
CA LEU A 24 33.53 15.76 -3.63
C LEU A 24 34.98 15.90 -3.21
N LYS A 25 35.84 14.87 -3.46
CA LYS A 25 37.27 14.92 -3.16
C LYS A 25 37.99 16.04 -3.93
N LYS A 26 37.60 16.25 -5.19
CA LYS A 26 38.15 17.35 -6.02
C LYS A 26 37.54 18.72 -5.70
N LYS A 27 36.66 18.83 -4.71
CA LYS A 27 35.90 20.07 -4.36
C LYS A 27 35.09 20.65 -5.53
N LEU A 28 34.75 19.83 -6.53
CA LEU A 28 33.90 20.20 -7.68
C LEU A 28 32.41 20.10 -7.38
N ALA A 29 32.03 19.53 -6.23
CA ALA A 29 30.68 19.43 -5.76
C ALA A 29 30.63 19.58 -4.23
N LYS A 30 29.43 19.87 -3.72
CA LYS A 30 29.12 19.89 -2.28
C LYS A 30 27.89 19.04 -1.99
N VAL A 31 27.83 18.44 -0.79
CA VAL A 31 26.67 17.69 -0.32
C VAL A 31 25.57 18.68 0.06
N VAL A 32 24.37 18.47 -0.47
CA VAL A 32 23.18 19.25 -0.16
C VAL A 32 22.27 18.50 0.78
N LYS A 33 22.18 17.17 0.60
CA LYS A 33 21.29 16.33 1.41
C LYS A 33 21.87 14.93 1.57
N THR A 34 21.66 14.34 2.75
CA THR A 34 22.13 12.98 3.06
C THR A 34 21.12 11.92 2.63
N PHE A 35 19.81 12.22 2.69
CA PHE A 35 18.76 11.30 2.25
C PHE A 35 17.61 12.05 1.51
N PRO A 36 17.30 11.68 0.27
CA PRO A 36 18.16 10.87 -0.62
C PRO A 36 19.49 11.57 -0.89
N PHE A 37 20.58 10.81 -1.03
CA PHE A 37 21.91 11.39 -1.15
C PHE A 37 22.03 12.28 -2.38
N THR A 38 22.27 13.56 -2.16
CA THR A 38 22.22 14.60 -3.20
C THR A 38 23.43 15.51 -3.11
N ILE A 39 24.08 15.72 -4.23
CA ILE A 39 25.21 16.64 -4.39
C ILE A 39 24.84 17.78 -5.33
N LYS A 40 25.44 18.93 -5.13
CA LYS A 40 25.33 20.08 -6.02
C LYS A 40 26.70 20.38 -6.61
N LEU A 41 26.75 20.54 -7.93
CA LEU A 41 27.99 20.91 -8.64
C LEU A 41 28.37 22.37 -8.36
N ASN A 42 29.65 22.64 -8.32
CA ASN A 42 30.22 24.01 -8.19
C ASN A 42 30.43 24.67 -9.57
N TYR A 43 30.15 23.96 -10.64
CA TYR A 43 30.25 24.42 -12.02
C TYR A 43 28.93 24.14 -12.79
N GLN A 44 28.74 24.84 -13.88
CA GLN A 44 27.54 24.71 -14.71
C GLN A 44 27.76 23.73 -15.86
N ILE A 45 26.77 22.90 -16.12
CA ILE A 45 26.65 22.08 -17.31
C ILE A 45 25.60 22.74 -18.20
N GLU A 46 25.99 23.21 -19.39
CA GLU A 46 25.11 23.96 -20.29
C GLU A 46 24.15 23.03 -21.05
N ASP A 47 24.65 21.86 -21.51
CA ASP A 47 23.85 20.88 -22.27
C ASP A 47 23.79 19.52 -21.54
N PRO A 48 22.91 19.37 -20.53
CA PRO A 48 22.78 18.11 -19.81
C PRO A 48 22.01 17.08 -20.62
N LYS A 49 22.56 15.88 -20.81
CA LYS A 49 21.87 14.76 -21.43
C LYS A 49 20.95 14.08 -20.42
N PHE A 50 19.68 13.95 -20.80
CA PHE A 50 18.66 13.27 -20.00
C PHE A 50 18.28 11.93 -20.63
N GLN A 51 17.94 10.97 -19.78
CA GLN A 51 17.32 9.69 -20.15
C GLN A 51 15.89 9.67 -19.61
N ASP A 52 15.02 8.90 -20.26
CA ASP A 52 13.68 8.67 -19.74
C ASP A 52 13.75 7.96 -18.40
N VAL A 53 13.15 8.57 -17.40
CA VAL A 53 13.08 8.04 -16.04
C VAL A 53 11.65 7.63 -15.73
N THR A 54 11.49 6.40 -15.27
CA THR A 54 10.22 5.84 -14.82
C THR A 54 10.26 5.63 -13.31
N ILE A 55 9.26 6.13 -12.59
CA ILE A 55 8.99 5.73 -11.22
C ILE A 55 7.93 4.64 -11.21
N SER A 56 8.20 3.53 -10.54
CA SER A 56 7.25 2.44 -10.31
C SER A 56 6.89 2.39 -8.84
N ILE A 57 5.59 2.27 -8.55
CA ILE A 57 5.03 2.25 -7.20
C ILE A 57 4.22 0.97 -7.04
N ASP A 58 4.61 0.15 -6.08
CA ASP A 58 3.89 -1.05 -5.64
C ASP A 58 3.12 -0.72 -4.35
N PRO A 59 1.77 -0.62 -4.43
CA PRO A 59 0.95 -0.26 -3.29
C PRO A 59 0.79 -1.43 -2.33
N GLY A 60 0.91 -1.14 -1.03
CA GLY A 60 0.75 -2.14 0.02
C GLY A 60 0.82 -1.50 1.40
N LYS A 61 0.86 -2.33 2.45
CA LYS A 61 1.15 -1.87 3.81
C LYS A 61 2.52 -1.19 3.87
N THR A 62 3.47 -1.77 3.17
CA THR A 62 4.77 -1.16 2.85
C THR A 62 4.76 -0.87 1.36
N ILE A 63 4.95 0.39 0.98
CA ILE A 63 4.93 0.81 -0.41
C ILE A 63 6.33 0.62 -0.99
N GLY A 64 6.45 -0.21 -2.01
CA GLY A 64 7.67 -0.36 -2.80
C GLY A 64 7.80 0.77 -3.82
N ILE A 65 8.96 1.38 -3.91
CA ILE A 65 9.24 2.48 -4.84
C ILE A 65 10.55 2.17 -5.55
N SER A 66 10.52 2.16 -6.88
CA SER A 66 11.72 2.05 -7.70
C SER A 66 11.75 3.16 -8.76
N ILE A 67 12.94 3.73 -8.96
CA ILE A 67 13.20 4.73 -9.99
C ILE A 67 14.19 4.13 -10.98
N THR A 68 13.76 3.95 -12.21
CA THR A 68 14.51 3.21 -13.24
C THR A 68 14.65 4.02 -14.53
N THR A 69 15.71 3.74 -15.26
CA THR A 69 15.86 4.09 -16.67
C THR A 69 15.76 2.83 -17.50
N LYS A 70 15.77 2.95 -18.83
CA LYS A 70 15.78 1.79 -19.75
C LYS A 70 16.89 0.77 -19.43
N TYR A 71 18.02 1.22 -18.88
CA TYR A 71 19.23 0.41 -18.75
C TYR A 71 19.58 0.06 -17.31
N ARG A 72 19.09 0.80 -16.31
CA ARG A 72 19.49 0.61 -14.91
C ARG A 72 18.49 1.17 -13.91
N THR A 73 18.53 0.63 -12.70
CA THR A 73 17.85 1.18 -11.54
C THR A 73 18.68 2.32 -10.94
N LEU A 74 18.04 3.46 -10.73
CA LEU A 74 18.65 4.65 -10.14
C LEU A 74 18.49 4.68 -8.62
N PHE A 75 17.33 4.27 -8.13
CA PHE A 75 17.00 4.33 -6.70
C PHE A 75 15.90 3.32 -6.36
N GLU A 76 16.00 2.71 -5.19
CA GLU A 76 14.97 1.84 -4.63
C GLU A 76 14.80 2.18 -3.15
N CYS A 77 13.56 2.17 -2.69
CA CYS A 77 13.24 2.32 -1.29
C CYS A 77 11.88 1.72 -0.96
N GLN A 78 11.64 1.55 0.34
CA GLN A 78 10.36 1.17 0.89
C GLN A 78 9.86 2.31 1.78
N LEU A 79 8.57 2.58 1.71
CA LEU A 79 7.90 3.54 2.57
C LEU A 79 6.88 2.81 3.43
N GLU A 80 7.12 2.81 4.72
CA GLU A 80 6.18 2.28 5.69
C GLU A 80 5.04 3.27 5.91
N GLN A 81 3.81 2.79 5.76
CA GLN A 81 2.64 3.61 6.03
C GLN A 81 2.45 3.79 7.54
N ARG A 82 1.87 4.90 7.89
CA ARG A 82 1.57 5.26 9.26
C ARG A 82 0.55 4.30 9.88
N THR A 83 0.89 3.64 10.99
CA THR A 83 0.07 2.63 11.67
C THR A 83 -0.56 3.12 12.98
N ASP A 84 -0.21 4.33 13.44
CA ASP A 84 -0.65 4.90 14.72
C ASP A 84 -2.04 5.58 14.66
N ILE A 85 -2.62 5.74 13.48
CA ILE A 85 -3.90 6.42 13.26
C ILE A 85 -5.04 5.85 14.12
N PRO A 86 -5.24 4.51 14.24
CA PRO A 86 -6.28 3.95 15.09
C PRO A 86 -6.13 4.36 16.57
N LYS A 87 -4.90 4.32 17.10
CA LYS A 87 -4.59 4.73 18.48
C LYS A 87 -4.90 6.21 18.72
N LEU A 88 -4.54 7.07 17.77
CA LEU A 88 -4.82 8.50 17.85
C LEU A 88 -6.33 8.81 17.77
N LEU A 89 -7.06 8.07 16.94
CA LEU A 89 -8.52 8.19 16.84
C LEU A 89 -9.22 7.73 18.12
N GLU A 90 -8.73 6.68 18.75
CA GLU A 90 -9.22 6.20 20.05
C GLU A 90 -8.93 7.22 21.16
N ALA A 91 -7.71 7.71 21.27
CA ALA A 91 -7.35 8.77 22.22
C ALA A 91 -8.25 10.01 22.04
N ARG A 92 -8.48 10.43 20.79
CA ARG A 92 -9.38 11.53 20.47
C ARG A 92 -10.85 11.23 20.84
N ARG A 93 -11.29 9.97 20.69
CA ARG A 93 -12.63 9.53 21.11
C ARG A 93 -12.77 9.63 22.63
N ASN A 94 -11.79 9.12 23.35
CA ASN A 94 -11.76 9.13 24.83
C ASN A 94 -11.72 10.55 25.38
N ALA A 95 -10.88 11.42 24.84
CA ALA A 95 -10.81 12.83 25.22
C ALA A 95 -12.16 13.55 24.98
N ARG A 96 -12.85 13.26 23.87
CA ARG A 96 -14.18 13.81 23.61
C ARG A 96 -15.24 13.26 24.59
N ARG A 97 -15.18 11.97 24.92
CA ARG A 97 -16.07 11.33 25.88
C ARG A 97 -15.91 11.97 27.28
N THR A 98 -14.66 12.09 27.76
CA THR A 98 -14.34 12.73 29.03
C THR A 98 -14.85 14.17 29.09
N ARG A 99 -14.61 14.96 28.01
CA ARG A 99 -15.11 16.36 27.95
C ARG A 99 -16.63 16.42 27.99
N ARG A 100 -17.34 15.49 27.36
CA ARG A 100 -18.81 15.44 27.39
C ARG A 100 -19.33 15.08 28.76
N ASN A 101 -18.69 14.17 29.47
CA ASN A 101 -19.09 13.74 30.80
C ASN A 101 -18.92 14.85 31.84
N ARG A 102 -17.95 15.75 31.65
CA ARG A 102 -17.76 16.94 32.54
C ARG A 102 -18.83 18.01 32.35
N LEU A 103 -19.48 18.05 31.20
CA LEU A 103 -20.47 19.08 30.83
C LEU A 103 -21.88 18.50 30.90
N ARG A 104 -22.42 18.38 32.11
CA ARG A 104 -23.72 17.75 32.41
C ARG A 104 -24.90 18.36 31.65
N TYR A 105 -24.85 19.66 31.34
CA TYR A 105 -25.96 20.42 30.78
C TYR A 105 -25.77 20.85 29.32
N ARG A 106 -24.85 20.20 28.59
CA ARG A 106 -24.64 20.54 27.20
C ARG A 106 -25.75 19.91 26.34
N PRO A 107 -26.54 20.71 25.59
CA PRO A 107 -27.55 20.18 24.69
C PRO A 107 -26.95 19.16 23.73
N SER A 108 -27.68 18.09 23.45
CA SER A 108 -27.20 17.06 22.54
C SER A 108 -26.98 17.65 21.13
N ARG A 109 -25.84 17.32 20.54
CA ARG A 109 -25.50 17.79 19.18
C ARG A 109 -26.05 16.88 18.07
N TRP A 110 -26.98 16.00 18.39
CA TRP A 110 -27.56 15.12 17.38
C TRP A 110 -28.26 15.88 16.27
N GLN A 111 -28.90 17.02 16.57
CA GLN A 111 -29.54 17.90 15.59
C GLN A 111 -28.55 18.55 14.62
N ASN A 112 -27.29 18.72 15.02
CA ASN A 112 -26.24 19.29 14.17
C ASN A 112 -25.56 18.26 13.26
N ARG A 113 -26.01 17.03 13.24
CA ARG A 113 -25.49 15.98 12.35
C ARG A 113 -26.06 16.08 10.93
N LYS A 114 -26.14 17.29 10.36
CA LYS A 114 -26.45 17.50 8.94
C LYS A 114 -25.58 16.69 7.99
N ARG A 115 -24.43 16.14 8.47
CA ARG A 115 -23.57 15.26 7.69
C ARG A 115 -24.18 13.91 7.34
N ILE A 116 -25.11 13.41 8.15
CA ILE A 116 -25.77 12.11 7.89
C ILE A 116 -26.73 12.20 6.69
N TYR A 117 -27.30 13.40 6.48
CA TYR A 117 -28.27 13.64 5.40
C TYR A 117 -27.67 14.38 4.20
N ARG A 118 -26.36 14.73 4.23
CA ARG A 118 -25.72 15.26 3.03
C ARG A 118 -25.63 14.08 2.04
N LYS A 119 -26.41 14.15 0.97
CA LYS A 119 -26.17 13.34 -0.21
C LYS A 119 -24.68 13.42 -0.51
N GLN A 120 -24.00 12.28 -0.55
CA GLN A 120 -22.61 12.22 -0.97
C GLN A 120 -22.56 12.84 -2.36
N LYS A 121 -21.72 13.87 -2.53
CA LYS A 121 -21.50 14.45 -3.84
C LYS A 121 -20.91 13.37 -4.74
N ASP A 122 -21.31 13.36 -5.99
CA ASP A 122 -20.70 12.48 -6.99
C ASP A 122 -19.18 12.67 -6.94
N GLY A 123 -18.45 11.55 -6.97
CA GLY A 123 -16.99 11.57 -6.82
C GLY A 123 -16.48 11.69 -5.37
N TRP A 124 -17.35 11.59 -4.35
CA TRP A 124 -16.88 11.59 -2.96
C TRP A 124 -16.04 10.34 -2.65
N VAL A 125 -14.84 10.58 -2.13
CA VAL A 125 -13.91 9.52 -1.73
C VAL A 125 -13.75 9.55 -0.21
N PRO A 126 -13.81 8.39 0.49
CA PRO A 126 -13.54 8.31 1.92
C PRO A 126 -12.20 8.96 2.30
N PRO A 127 -12.11 9.68 3.45
CA PRO A 127 -10.87 10.37 3.83
C PRO A 127 -9.63 9.46 3.92
N SER A 128 -9.80 8.19 4.30
CA SER A 128 -8.71 7.21 4.32
C SER A 128 -8.15 6.93 2.93
N ILE A 129 -9.04 6.71 1.95
CA ILE A 129 -8.65 6.48 0.55
C ILE A 129 -8.03 7.76 -0.03
N GLN A 130 -8.61 8.92 0.25
CA GLN A 130 -8.04 10.21 -0.17
C GLN A 130 -6.63 10.41 0.37
N THR A 131 -6.38 10.06 1.64
CA THR A 131 -5.04 10.14 2.24
C THR A 131 -4.05 9.20 1.54
N SER A 132 -4.47 7.97 1.22
CA SER A 132 -3.64 7.03 0.47
C SER A 132 -3.30 7.55 -0.93
N LEU A 133 -4.28 8.08 -1.67
CA LEU A 133 -4.05 8.67 -2.99
C LEU A 133 -3.07 9.86 -2.91
N LEU A 134 -3.26 10.74 -1.92
CA LEU A 134 -2.34 11.86 -1.71
C LEU A 134 -0.92 11.40 -1.36
N THR A 135 -0.77 10.28 -0.65
CA THR A 135 0.54 9.71 -0.35
C THR A 135 1.26 9.32 -1.63
N TYR A 136 0.61 8.62 -2.57
CA TYR A 136 1.22 8.27 -3.85
C TYR A 136 1.59 9.50 -4.70
N ILE A 137 0.71 10.49 -4.76
CA ILE A 137 0.98 11.75 -5.46
C ILE A 137 2.18 12.47 -4.83
N ASN A 138 2.26 12.49 -3.50
CA ASN A 138 3.35 13.15 -2.79
C ASN A 138 4.68 12.42 -2.98
N ILE A 139 4.68 11.08 -3.10
CA ILE A 139 5.89 10.30 -3.45
C ILE A 139 6.44 10.76 -4.81
N VAL A 140 5.58 10.82 -5.83
CA VAL A 140 6.00 11.27 -7.16
C VAL A 140 6.52 12.71 -7.12
N LYS A 141 5.81 13.61 -6.46
CA LYS A 141 6.23 15.02 -6.28
C LYS A 141 7.55 15.14 -5.51
N PHE A 142 7.76 14.28 -4.52
CA PHE A 142 8.99 14.28 -3.73
C PHE A 142 10.18 13.91 -4.61
N PHE A 143 10.11 12.82 -5.36
CA PHE A 143 11.21 12.36 -6.18
C PHE A 143 11.43 13.22 -7.42
N ASN A 144 10.38 13.86 -7.94
CA ASN A 144 10.53 14.80 -9.06
C ASN A 144 11.39 16.04 -8.72
N LYS A 145 11.60 16.32 -7.41
CA LYS A 145 12.55 17.35 -6.97
C LYS A 145 14.02 16.94 -7.15
N TYR A 146 14.31 15.66 -7.32
CA TYR A 146 15.67 15.10 -7.37
C TYR A 146 16.02 14.48 -8.71
N VAL A 147 15.03 14.08 -9.50
CA VAL A 147 15.20 13.49 -10.82
C VAL A 147 13.98 13.82 -11.67
N ASN A 148 14.21 14.16 -12.95
CA ASN A 148 13.12 14.46 -13.86
C ASN A 148 12.38 13.15 -14.22
N ILE A 149 11.15 12.98 -13.70
CA ILE A 149 10.33 11.78 -13.92
C ILE A 149 9.46 11.99 -15.16
N ASN A 150 9.65 11.14 -16.18
CA ASN A 150 8.89 11.19 -17.41
C ASN A 150 7.66 10.28 -17.38
N LYS A 151 7.76 9.13 -16.68
CA LYS A 151 6.71 8.11 -16.65
C LYS A 151 6.45 7.65 -15.22
N VAL A 152 5.18 7.41 -14.89
CA VAL A 152 4.75 6.83 -13.62
C VAL A 152 4.09 5.49 -13.93
N ARG A 153 4.56 4.43 -13.28
CA ARG A 153 3.93 3.10 -13.28
C ARG A 153 3.36 2.84 -11.90
N TYR A 154 2.13 2.40 -11.87
CA TYR A 154 1.45 2.01 -10.65
C TYR A 154 1.00 0.57 -10.82
N GLU A 155 1.38 -0.31 -9.87
CA GLU A 155 0.91 -1.68 -9.87
C GLU A 155 -0.54 -1.69 -9.40
N TYR A 156 -1.42 -2.18 -10.25
CA TYR A 156 -2.85 -2.24 -9.99
C TYR A 156 -3.28 -3.70 -9.87
N ASN A 157 -3.53 -4.13 -8.64
CA ASN A 157 -4.05 -5.46 -8.36
C ASN A 157 -5.57 -5.41 -8.19
N THR A 158 -6.28 -5.99 -9.14
CA THR A 158 -7.76 -6.10 -9.13
C THR A 158 -8.21 -7.36 -8.39
N PHE A 159 -7.79 -7.58 -7.16
CA PHE A 159 -8.32 -8.69 -6.36
C PHE A 159 -9.56 -8.29 -5.56
N ASP A 160 -10.54 -7.75 -6.24
CA ASP A 160 -11.87 -7.58 -5.67
C ASP A 160 -12.66 -8.89 -5.84
N ILE A 161 -12.54 -9.78 -4.85
CA ILE A 161 -13.18 -11.10 -4.85
C ILE A 161 -14.69 -10.97 -4.85
N GLN A 162 -15.26 -9.92 -4.24
CA GLN A 162 -16.69 -9.69 -4.22
C GLN A 162 -17.17 -9.25 -5.60
N LYS A 163 -16.41 -8.40 -6.28
CA LYS A 163 -16.69 -7.96 -7.64
C LYS A 163 -16.49 -9.07 -8.69
N LEU A 164 -15.56 -10.01 -8.43
CA LEU A 164 -15.42 -11.22 -9.26
C LEU A 164 -16.64 -12.15 -9.17
N LYS A 165 -17.34 -12.14 -8.03
CA LYS A 165 -18.58 -12.89 -7.82
C LYS A 165 -19.78 -12.18 -8.39
N ASP A 166 -19.90 -10.89 -8.15
CA ASP A 166 -20.97 -10.02 -8.59
C ASP A 166 -20.38 -8.74 -9.19
N PRO A 167 -20.31 -8.64 -10.52
CA PRO A 167 -19.77 -7.48 -11.20
C PRO A 167 -20.50 -6.16 -10.88
N ASN A 168 -21.75 -6.24 -10.42
CA ASN A 168 -22.60 -5.08 -10.14
C ASN A 168 -22.54 -4.63 -8.68
N ILE A 169 -21.74 -5.29 -7.83
CA ILE A 169 -21.67 -4.96 -6.40
C ILE A 169 -21.20 -3.52 -6.17
N GLN A 170 -21.94 -2.76 -5.35
CA GLN A 170 -21.66 -1.36 -5.06
C GLN A 170 -21.95 -0.98 -3.61
N GLY A 171 -21.19 -0.03 -3.09
CA GLY A 171 -21.45 0.66 -1.82
C GLY A 171 -21.69 -0.27 -0.63
N ILE A 172 -22.90 -0.26 -0.06
CA ILE A 172 -23.31 -1.03 1.13
C ILE A 172 -23.23 -2.54 0.90
N GLN A 173 -23.40 -3.01 -0.31
CA GLN A 173 -23.34 -4.45 -0.63
C GLN A 173 -21.98 -5.07 -0.31
N TYR A 174 -20.90 -4.28 -0.41
CA TYR A 174 -19.57 -4.71 0.05
C TYR A 174 -19.53 -5.01 1.56
N GLN A 175 -20.33 -4.31 2.36
CA GLN A 175 -20.41 -4.52 3.81
C GLN A 175 -21.32 -5.71 4.18
N GLN A 176 -22.13 -6.18 3.26
CA GLN A 176 -23.05 -7.33 3.43
C GLN A 176 -22.51 -8.60 2.77
N GLY A 177 -21.39 -8.52 2.06
CA GLY A 177 -20.76 -9.64 1.39
C GLY A 177 -20.20 -10.68 2.37
N ASN A 178 -20.11 -11.93 1.91
CA ASN A 178 -19.62 -13.07 2.70
C ASN A 178 -18.20 -12.90 3.27
N LEU A 179 -17.41 -11.99 2.70
CA LEU A 179 -16.03 -11.67 3.12
C LEU A 179 -15.95 -10.45 4.03
N TYR A 180 -17.08 -9.83 4.35
CA TYR A 180 -17.10 -8.68 5.24
C TYR A 180 -16.60 -9.06 6.64
N GLN A 181 -15.67 -8.28 7.20
CA GLN A 181 -14.99 -8.51 8.47
C GLN A 181 -14.04 -9.73 8.54
N GLU A 182 -13.89 -10.49 7.47
CA GLU A 182 -12.90 -11.56 7.43
C GLU A 182 -11.52 -11.01 7.04
N GLU A 183 -10.46 -11.45 7.71
CA GLU A 183 -9.10 -10.95 7.47
C GLU A 183 -8.59 -11.25 6.06
N ASN A 184 -8.94 -12.43 5.56
CA ASN A 184 -8.59 -12.87 4.21
C ASN A 184 -9.43 -14.06 3.77
N VAL A 185 -9.38 -14.36 2.46
CA VAL A 185 -10.11 -15.47 1.85
C VAL A 185 -9.81 -16.83 2.50
N LYS A 186 -8.56 -17.07 2.88
CA LYS A 186 -8.17 -18.34 3.52
C LYS A 186 -8.84 -18.51 4.88
N PHE A 187 -9.00 -17.42 5.62
CA PHE A 187 -9.70 -17.43 6.89
C PHE A 187 -11.19 -17.73 6.71
N TYR A 188 -11.82 -17.03 5.74
CA TYR A 188 -13.21 -17.28 5.36
C TYR A 188 -13.45 -18.74 4.96
N VAL A 189 -12.61 -19.30 4.08
CA VAL A 189 -12.75 -20.69 3.61
C VAL A 189 -12.63 -21.68 4.78
N ARG A 190 -11.67 -21.49 5.69
CA ARG A 190 -11.54 -22.35 6.88
C ARG A 190 -12.78 -22.26 7.78
N LYS A 191 -13.34 -21.07 7.95
CA LYS A 191 -14.56 -20.82 8.74
C LYS A 191 -15.79 -21.45 8.06
N ARG A 192 -15.98 -21.25 6.74
CA ARG A 192 -17.02 -21.90 5.94
C ARG A 192 -16.97 -23.42 6.10
N ASP A 193 -15.78 -23.99 6.04
CA ASP A 193 -15.53 -25.42 6.17
C ASP A 193 -15.50 -25.90 7.63
N LYS A 194 -15.93 -25.06 8.59
CA LYS A 194 -15.99 -25.32 10.04
C LYS A 194 -14.67 -25.84 10.62
N TYR A 195 -13.55 -25.30 10.10
CA TYR A 195 -12.18 -25.73 10.49
C TYR A 195 -11.99 -27.26 10.41
N THR A 196 -12.55 -27.89 9.37
CA THR A 196 -12.55 -29.33 9.15
C THR A 196 -11.97 -29.65 7.78
N CYS A 197 -11.11 -30.65 7.70
CA CYS A 197 -10.61 -31.13 6.42
C CYS A 197 -11.76 -31.71 5.59
N GLN A 198 -12.00 -31.18 4.41
CA GLN A 198 -13.14 -31.61 3.58
C GLN A 198 -12.95 -33.02 2.97
N ARG A 199 -11.71 -33.53 2.91
CA ARG A 199 -11.43 -34.88 2.42
C ARG A 199 -11.57 -35.94 3.50
N CYS A 200 -10.87 -35.82 4.64
CA CYS A 200 -10.87 -36.83 5.71
C CYS A 200 -11.81 -36.51 6.87
N LYS A 201 -12.51 -35.38 6.84
CA LYS A 201 -13.49 -34.92 7.83
C LYS A 201 -12.96 -34.76 9.27
N LYS A 202 -11.64 -34.75 9.47
CA LYS A 202 -11.02 -34.49 10.77
C LYS A 202 -11.08 -33.00 11.10
N SER A 203 -11.49 -32.67 12.31
CA SER A 203 -11.55 -31.29 12.79
C SER A 203 -10.18 -30.73 13.15
N LEU A 204 -10.05 -29.41 13.23
CA LEU A 204 -8.83 -28.75 13.70
C LEU A 204 -8.40 -29.24 15.11
N LYS A 205 -9.38 -29.55 15.99
CA LYS A 205 -9.09 -30.04 17.34
C LYS A 205 -8.40 -31.42 17.29
N ASP A 206 -8.86 -32.31 16.41
CA ASP A 206 -8.30 -33.66 16.25
C ASP A 206 -6.92 -33.60 15.60
N LEU A 207 -6.73 -32.70 14.64
CA LEU A 207 -5.48 -32.52 13.92
C LEU A 207 -4.39 -31.86 14.78
N LYS A 208 -4.77 -30.91 15.68
CA LYS A 208 -3.83 -30.28 16.62
C LYS A 208 -3.17 -31.27 17.57
N LYS A 209 -3.87 -32.36 17.98
CA LYS A 209 -3.29 -33.41 18.83
C LYS A 209 -2.08 -34.07 18.16
N ASN A 210 -2.04 -34.11 16.84
CA ASN A 210 -0.98 -34.70 16.03
C ASN A 210 -0.07 -33.67 15.35
N ASN A 211 -0.15 -32.39 15.77
CA ASN A 211 0.63 -31.28 15.21
C ASN A 211 0.40 -31.03 13.70
N ILE A 212 -0.76 -31.43 13.16
CA ILE A 212 -1.11 -31.31 11.74
C ILE A 212 -1.90 -30.01 11.53
N GLN A 213 -1.52 -29.23 10.51
CA GLN A 213 -2.16 -27.97 10.18
C GLN A 213 -3.22 -28.14 9.08
N LEU A 214 -4.21 -27.21 9.09
CA LEU A 214 -5.15 -27.05 8.00
C LEU A 214 -4.61 -26.04 6.98
N GLN A 215 -4.65 -26.42 5.71
CA GLN A 215 -4.25 -25.58 4.58
C GLN A 215 -5.44 -25.35 3.66
N VAL A 216 -5.43 -24.23 2.91
CA VAL A 216 -6.42 -23.94 1.89
C VAL A 216 -5.83 -24.26 0.55
N HIS A 217 -6.49 -25.14 -0.18
CA HIS A 217 -6.08 -25.69 -1.46
C HIS A 217 -6.98 -25.20 -2.58
N HIS A 218 -6.42 -24.97 -3.77
CA HIS A 218 -7.19 -24.66 -4.97
C HIS A 218 -7.75 -25.92 -5.60
N ILE A 219 -9.06 -26.00 -5.78
CA ILE A 219 -9.73 -27.11 -6.48
C ILE A 219 -9.21 -27.17 -7.92
N LYS A 220 -9.25 -26.04 -8.62
CA LYS A 220 -8.60 -25.85 -9.92
C LYS A 220 -7.29 -25.07 -9.70
N PRO A 221 -6.12 -25.64 -10.02
CA PRO A 221 -4.83 -25.00 -9.83
C PRO A 221 -4.70 -23.68 -10.61
N LYS A 222 -3.93 -22.73 -10.07
CA LYS A 222 -3.63 -21.45 -10.75
C LYS A 222 -2.97 -21.63 -12.12
N SER A 223 -2.12 -22.66 -12.27
CA SER A 223 -1.49 -23.03 -13.54
C SER A 223 -2.49 -23.43 -14.62
N GLN A 224 -3.70 -23.83 -14.23
CA GLN A 224 -4.79 -24.19 -15.13
C GLN A 224 -5.88 -23.11 -15.21
N GLY A 225 -5.57 -21.86 -14.79
CA GLY A 225 -6.52 -20.77 -14.81
C GLY A 225 -7.49 -20.74 -13.61
N GLY A 226 -7.15 -21.42 -12.52
CA GLY A 226 -7.90 -21.33 -11.25
C GLY A 226 -7.73 -19.95 -10.60
N THR A 227 -8.79 -19.46 -9.94
CA THR A 227 -8.83 -18.17 -9.28
C THR A 227 -8.88 -18.32 -7.75
N ASP A 228 -8.61 -17.24 -7.01
CA ASP A 228 -8.69 -17.20 -5.54
C ASP A 228 -10.13 -16.97 -5.02
N VAL A 229 -11.15 -17.21 -5.83
CA VAL A 229 -12.55 -17.13 -5.37
C VAL A 229 -12.84 -18.24 -4.34
N PRO A 230 -13.64 -17.97 -3.32
CA PRO A 230 -13.93 -18.95 -2.26
C PRO A 230 -14.44 -20.29 -2.77
N GLU A 231 -15.15 -20.30 -3.88
CA GLU A 231 -15.72 -21.52 -4.51
C GLU A 231 -14.64 -22.43 -5.07
N ASN A 232 -13.52 -21.87 -5.52
CA ASN A 232 -12.38 -22.64 -6.02
C ASN A 232 -11.43 -23.06 -4.89
N LEU A 233 -11.75 -22.76 -3.65
CA LEU A 233 -10.89 -23.05 -2.50
C LEU A 233 -11.55 -24.06 -1.55
N VAL A 234 -10.75 -24.95 -1.00
CA VAL A 234 -11.19 -25.98 -0.05
C VAL A 234 -10.18 -26.16 1.08
N THR A 235 -10.67 -26.44 2.30
CA THR A 235 -9.82 -26.70 3.44
C THR A 235 -9.40 -28.15 3.49
N LEU A 236 -8.11 -28.43 3.49
CA LEU A 236 -7.50 -29.76 3.61
C LEU A 236 -6.50 -29.79 4.77
N CYS A 237 -6.31 -30.95 5.38
CA CYS A 237 -5.17 -31.14 6.28
C CYS A 237 -3.90 -31.41 5.47
N GLU A 238 -2.75 -31.24 6.09
CA GLU A 238 -1.45 -31.41 5.45
C GLU A 238 -1.28 -32.78 4.78
N HIS A 239 -1.82 -33.86 5.36
CA HIS A 239 -1.78 -35.22 4.76
C HIS A 239 -2.68 -35.35 3.52
N CYS A 240 -3.80 -34.64 3.48
CA CYS A 240 -4.72 -34.68 2.35
C CYS A 240 -4.38 -33.67 1.26
N HIS A 241 -3.51 -32.73 1.57
CA HIS A 241 -3.02 -31.69 0.66
C HIS A 241 -1.90 -32.20 -0.26
N LYS A 242 -1.13 -33.20 0.19
CA LYS A 242 -0.16 -33.91 -0.63
C LYS A 242 -0.93 -34.83 -1.59
#